data_a7b65273aed17361db7240e6362cf4c6
#
_entry.id   a7b65273aed17361db7240e6362cf4c6
#
_cell.length_a   1.000
_cell.length_b   1.000
_cell.length_c   1.000
_cell.angle_alpha   90.00
_cell.angle_beta   90.00
_cell.angle_gamma   90.00
#
_symmetry.space_group_name_H-M   'P 1'
#
loop_
_entity.id
_entity.type
_entity.pdbx_description
1 polymer ?
#
loop_
_entity_poly.entity_id
_entity_poly.type
_entity_poly.pdbx_seq_one_letter_code
_entity_poly.pdbx_strand_id
1 'polypeptide(L)'
;VEGKISIGCGEIAAVQLLPKIIESFRQKYPRVTFDIFTATADLVKEQMDKGLLDIGLLLEPVDMVKYEFIRLNIREKWVVLMKSDDPLSKKETVSAKDLSVLPLILPRRMNVQSELASWFGNYYEKLDIVFTSNLSTNSAIMVNGGLAYSLVIEGAVSFWNQSKVTFRPLDPPLTATSVLAWKRGQPFSLATTKFIKHIKCFLGMDKP
;
A
#
# COMPACT_ATOMS: atom_id res chain seq x y z
N VAL A 1 -14.67 7.49 -26.53
CA VAL A 1 -14.41 6.57 -25.41
C VAL A 1 -15.09 7.09 -24.17
N GLU A 2 -15.88 6.26 -23.55
CA GLU A 2 -16.63 6.55 -22.33
C GLU A 2 -16.73 5.28 -21.49
N GLY A 3 -17.13 5.39 -20.25
CA GLY A 3 -17.32 4.28 -19.33
C GLY A 3 -16.64 4.52 -17.99
N LYS A 4 -16.73 3.50 -17.12
CA LYS A 4 -16.11 3.50 -15.81
C LYS A 4 -14.92 2.54 -15.78
N ILE A 5 -13.83 2.96 -15.15
CA ILE A 5 -12.63 2.14 -14.90
C ILE A 5 -12.50 1.96 -13.39
N SER A 6 -12.44 0.70 -12.95
CA SER A 6 -12.33 0.36 -11.52
C SER A 6 -10.89 0.04 -11.15
N ILE A 7 -10.37 0.74 -10.15
CA ILE A 7 -8.99 0.56 -9.67
C ILE A 7 -9.01 0.15 -8.20
N GLY A 8 -8.43 -0.99 -7.89
CA GLY A 8 -8.17 -1.40 -6.52
C GLY A 8 -6.79 -0.95 -6.07
N CYS A 9 -6.66 -0.41 -4.87
CA CYS A 9 -5.36 0.01 -4.31
C CYS A 9 -5.32 -0.07 -2.80
N GLY A 10 -4.12 -0.25 -2.24
CA GLY A 10 -3.86 -0.11 -0.82
C GLY A 10 -3.62 1.33 -0.39
N GLU A 11 -3.40 1.53 0.90
CA GLU A 11 -2.91 2.78 1.47
C GLU A 11 -1.37 2.79 1.37
N ILE A 12 -0.85 3.09 0.19
CA ILE A 12 0.58 3.00 -0.17
C ILE A 12 1.05 4.27 -0.90
N ALA A 13 2.36 4.51 -0.92
CA ALA A 13 2.94 5.71 -1.56
C ALA A 13 2.64 5.77 -3.07
N ALA A 14 2.59 4.64 -3.74
CA ALA A 14 2.35 4.55 -5.18
C ALA A 14 0.99 5.11 -5.63
N VAL A 15 0.00 5.21 -4.73
CA VAL A 15 -1.30 5.86 -5.02
C VAL A 15 -1.13 7.31 -5.49
N GLN A 16 -0.06 7.99 -5.08
CA GLN A 16 0.26 9.36 -5.50
C GLN A 16 0.53 9.51 -7.01
N LEU A 17 0.74 8.41 -7.73
CA LEU A 17 0.83 8.43 -9.20
C LEU A 17 -0.53 8.60 -9.87
N LEU A 18 -1.60 8.08 -9.25
CA LEU A 18 -2.93 8.02 -9.87
C LEU A 18 -3.49 9.38 -10.29
N PRO A 19 -3.38 10.46 -9.48
CA PRO A 19 -3.92 11.75 -9.88
C PRO A 19 -3.39 12.24 -11.23
N LYS A 20 -2.08 12.18 -11.46
CA LYS A 20 -1.45 12.63 -12.71
C LYS A 20 -1.82 11.73 -13.89
N ILE A 21 -1.84 10.41 -13.69
CA ILE A 21 -2.21 9.44 -14.73
C ILE A 21 -3.68 9.65 -15.13
N ILE A 22 -4.57 9.78 -14.15
CA ILE A 22 -6.01 9.97 -14.38
C ILE A 22 -6.28 11.32 -15.04
N GLU A 23 -5.65 12.39 -14.56
CA GLU A 23 -5.79 13.74 -15.13
C GLU A 23 -5.41 13.76 -16.61
N SER A 24 -4.20 13.28 -16.95
CA SER A 24 -3.70 13.26 -18.33
C SER A 24 -4.55 12.35 -19.23
N PHE A 25 -5.11 11.26 -18.71
CA PHE A 25 -6.03 10.41 -19.46
C PHE A 25 -7.39 11.12 -19.71
N ARG A 26 -7.94 11.76 -18.70
CA ARG A 26 -9.23 12.48 -18.81
C ARG A 26 -9.19 13.71 -19.70
N GLN A 27 -8.03 14.37 -19.84
CA GLN A 27 -7.85 15.43 -20.85
C GLN A 27 -8.16 14.90 -22.27
N LYS A 28 -7.82 13.64 -22.55
CA LYS A 28 -8.06 13.00 -23.85
C LYS A 28 -9.44 12.31 -23.93
N TYR A 29 -9.95 11.80 -22.80
CA TYR A 29 -11.20 11.05 -22.71
C TYR A 29 -12.09 11.57 -21.56
N PRO A 30 -12.68 12.75 -21.69
CA PRO A 30 -13.36 13.44 -20.58
C PRO A 30 -14.61 12.73 -20.05
N ARG A 31 -15.20 11.83 -20.85
CA ARG A 31 -16.39 11.05 -20.46
C ARG A 31 -16.07 9.75 -19.71
N VAL A 32 -14.79 9.46 -19.46
CA VAL A 32 -14.39 8.33 -18.64
C VAL A 32 -14.41 8.73 -17.17
N THR A 33 -15.01 7.88 -16.35
CA THR A 33 -15.04 8.01 -14.88
C THR A 33 -14.21 6.91 -14.23
N PHE A 34 -13.81 7.13 -12.99
CA PHE A 34 -13.01 6.18 -12.21
C PHE A 34 -13.70 5.83 -10.92
N ASP A 35 -13.51 4.60 -10.49
CA ASP A 35 -13.98 4.07 -9.21
C ASP A 35 -12.78 3.52 -8.45
N ILE A 36 -12.56 3.98 -7.22
CA ILE A 36 -11.41 3.57 -6.40
C ILE A 36 -11.89 2.68 -5.26
N PHE A 37 -11.40 1.44 -5.26
CA PHE A 37 -11.64 0.47 -4.21
C PHE A 37 -10.39 0.32 -3.34
N THR A 38 -10.47 0.74 -2.09
CA THR A 38 -9.33 0.68 -1.15
C THR A 38 -9.37 -0.60 -0.34
N ALA A 39 -8.36 -1.44 -0.51
CA ALA A 39 -8.21 -2.71 0.21
C ALA A 39 -6.77 -3.20 0.17
N THR A 40 -6.46 -4.28 0.91
CA THR A 40 -5.17 -4.97 0.81
C THR A 40 -4.99 -5.62 -0.57
N ALA A 41 -3.73 -5.87 -0.95
CA ALA A 41 -3.41 -6.48 -2.25
C ALA A 41 -4.15 -7.81 -2.47
N ASP A 42 -4.29 -8.63 -1.46
CA ASP A 42 -4.96 -9.94 -1.57
C ASP A 42 -6.46 -9.78 -1.86
N LEU A 43 -7.13 -8.84 -1.19
CA LEU A 43 -8.54 -8.54 -1.45
C LEU A 43 -8.76 -7.87 -2.81
N VAL A 44 -7.86 -6.97 -3.21
CA VAL A 44 -7.90 -6.38 -4.56
C VAL A 44 -7.77 -7.46 -5.62
N LYS A 45 -6.81 -8.38 -5.48
CA LYS A 45 -6.67 -9.53 -6.39
C LYS A 45 -7.94 -10.38 -6.47
N GLU A 46 -8.54 -10.69 -5.33
CA GLU A 46 -9.79 -11.46 -5.31
C GLU A 46 -10.89 -10.76 -6.13
N GLN A 47 -11.02 -9.44 -6.00
CA GLN A 47 -11.99 -8.68 -6.78
C GLN A 47 -11.63 -8.62 -8.28
N MET A 48 -10.34 -8.52 -8.60
CA MET A 48 -9.87 -8.61 -9.99
C MET A 48 -10.12 -9.99 -10.60
N ASP A 49 -9.93 -11.07 -9.83
CA ASP A 49 -10.20 -12.44 -10.29
C ASP A 49 -11.68 -12.66 -10.59
N LYS A 50 -12.57 -11.99 -9.85
CA LYS A 50 -14.03 -11.98 -10.09
C LYS A 50 -14.45 -11.02 -11.22
N GLY A 51 -13.53 -10.26 -11.82
CA GLY A 51 -13.83 -9.27 -12.85
C GLY A 51 -14.55 -8.02 -12.34
N LEU A 52 -14.52 -7.76 -11.03
CA LEU A 52 -15.13 -6.58 -10.39
C LEU A 52 -14.21 -5.36 -10.36
N LEU A 53 -12.91 -5.58 -10.52
CA LEU A 53 -11.91 -4.53 -10.68
C LEU A 53 -11.12 -4.77 -11.97
N ASP A 54 -10.80 -3.68 -12.66
CA ASP A 54 -10.03 -3.70 -13.89
C ASP A 54 -8.52 -3.73 -13.64
N ILE A 55 -8.07 -2.91 -12.71
CA ILE A 55 -6.65 -2.66 -12.43
C ILE A 55 -6.41 -2.70 -10.94
N GLY A 56 -5.27 -3.24 -10.53
CA GLY A 56 -4.79 -3.22 -9.16
C GLY A 56 -3.47 -2.48 -9.01
N LEU A 57 -3.38 -1.61 -8.02
CA LEU A 57 -2.14 -1.02 -7.55
C LEU A 57 -1.78 -1.71 -6.23
N LEU A 58 -0.84 -2.64 -6.28
CA LEU A 58 -0.65 -3.67 -5.27
C LEU A 58 0.72 -3.56 -4.60
N LEU A 59 0.73 -3.66 -3.27
CA LEU A 59 1.96 -3.81 -2.48
C LEU A 59 2.47 -5.24 -2.58
N GLU A 60 3.71 -5.43 -2.99
CA GLU A 60 4.40 -6.72 -2.93
C GLU A 60 4.80 -7.05 -1.46
N PRO A 61 4.95 -8.33 -1.09
CA PRO A 61 4.85 -9.50 -1.94
C PRO A 61 3.40 -9.86 -2.30
N VAL A 62 3.17 -10.19 -3.55
CA VAL A 62 1.87 -10.63 -4.08
C VAL A 62 2.08 -11.56 -5.27
N ASP A 63 1.33 -12.64 -5.36
CA ASP A 63 1.41 -13.58 -6.49
C ASP A 63 0.84 -12.95 -7.75
N MET A 64 1.67 -12.87 -8.82
CA MET A 64 1.36 -12.23 -10.09
C MET A 64 1.25 -13.20 -11.29
N VAL A 65 1.19 -14.51 -11.05
CA VAL A 65 1.22 -15.52 -12.13
C VAL A 65 0.14 -15.31 -13.20
N LYS A 66 -1.08 -14.90 -12.79
CA LYS A 66 -2.23 -14.69 -13.69
C LYS A 66 -2.33 -13.26 -14.24
N TYR A 67 -1.35 -12.39 -13.97
CA TYR A 67 -1.43 -10.97 -14.27
C TYR A 67 -0.32 -10.52 -15.20
N GLU A 68 -0.63 -9.52 -16.01
CA GLU A 68 0.37 -8.61 -16.54
C GLU A 68 0.57 -7.50 -15.52
N PHE A 69 1.81 -7.04 -15.33
CA PHE A 69 2.09 -6.00 -14.36
C PHE A 69 3.31 -5.15 -14.75
N ILE A 70 3.34 -3.96 -14.18
CA ILE A 70 4.48 -3.05 -14.22
C ILE A 70 4.94 -2.83 -12.79
N ARG A 71 6.19 -3.19 -12.48
CA ARG A 71 6.78 -2.85 -11.19
C ARG A 71 7.15 -1.38 -11.19
N LEU A 72 6.67 -0.66 -10.18
CA LEU A 72 6.89 0.77 -10.05
C LEU A 72 8.24 1.04 -9.39
N ASN A 73 8.93 2.10 -9.82
CA ASN A 73 10.17 2.53 -9.18
C ASN A 73 9.87 3.43 -7.96
N ILE A 74 9.04 2.89 -7.06
CA ILE A 74 8.67 3.55 -5.80
C ILE A 74 9.00 2.58 -4.68
N ARG A 75 9.74 3.07 -3.69
CA ARG A 75 10.02 2.32 -2.46
C ARG A 75 8.92 2.58 -1.46
N GLU A 76 8.23 1.53 -1.09
CA GLU A 76 7.27 1.51 0.00
C GLU A 76 8.03 1.22 1.29
N LYS A 77 8.17 2.23 2.16
CA LYS A 77 8.93 2.09 3.41
C LYS A 77 8.01 1.66 4.53
N TRP A 78 8.43 0.68 5.29
CA TRP A 78 7.81 0.34 6.56
C TRP A 78 8.31 1.28 7.65
N VAL A 79 7.37 1.76 8.45
CA VAL A 79 7.62 2.66 9.58
C VAL A 79 6.81 2.20 10.79
N VAL A 80 7.20 2.63 11.98
CA VAL A 80 6.41 2.48 13.18
C VAL A 80 5.67 3.77 13.49
N LEU A 81 4.36 3.67 13.63
CA LEU A 81 3.46 4.75 14.01
C LEU A 81 3.31 4.80 15.53
N MET A 82 3.35 5.99 16.10
CA MET A 82 3.27 6.26 17.53
C MET A 82 2.59 7.60 17.80
N LYS A 83 2.24 7.86 19.05
CA LYS A 83 1.82 9.19 19.47
C LYS A 83 2.95 10.20 19.31
N SER A 84 2.62 11.45 18.99
CA SER A 84 3.63 12.48 18.74
C SER A 84 4.42 12.87 19.99
N ASP A 85 3.83 12.71 21.18
CA ASP A 85 4.44 12.96 22.48
C ASP A 85 5.18 11.74 23.07
N ASP A 86 5.22 10.62 22.34
CA ASP A 86 5.88 9.39 22.78
C ASP A 86 7.41 9.59 22.87
N PRO A 87 8.09 9.05 23.91
CA PRO A 87 9.55 9.11 24.00
C PRO A 87 10.28 8.51 22.79
N LEU A 88 9.72 7.46 22.18
CA LEU A 88 10.29 6.82 20.98
C LEU A 88 10.33 7.77 19.77
N SER A 89 9.46 8.79 19.75
CA SER A 89 9.44 9.81 18.68
C SER A 89 10.69 10.68 18.64
N LYS A 90 11.50 10.69 19.71
CA LYS A 90 12.78 11.41 19.77
C LYS A 90 13.93 10.68 19.08
N LYS A 91 13.77 9.39 18.77
CA LYS A 91 14.76 8.62 18.00
C LYS A 91 14.69 8.97 16.52
N GLU A 92 15.79 8.84 15.82
CA GLU A 92 15.83 8.96 14.35
C GLU A 92 15.26 7.71 13.68
N THR A 93 15.58 6.53 14.23
CA THR A 93 15.13 5.23 13.76
C THR A 93 14.74 4.34 14.92
N VAL A 94 14.00 3.27 14.66
CA VAL A 94 13.52 2.32 15.67
C VAL A 94 13.92 0.89 15.28
N SER A 95 14.56 0.18 16.22
CA SER A 95 15.02 -1.19 16.01
C SER A 95 14.00 -2.24 16.46
N ALA A 96 14.20 -3.49 16.03
CA ALA A 96 13.42 -4.63 16.50
C ALA A 96 13.48 -4.77 18.03
N LYS A 97 14.64 -4.50 18.63
CA LYS A 97 14.80 -4.52 20.09
C LYS A 97 13.91 -3.47 20.79
N ASP A 98 13.84 -2.26 20.23
CA ASP A 98 12.98 -1.20 20.79
C ASP A 98 11.51 -1.61 20.82
N LEU A 99 11.06 -2.23 19.73
CA LEU A 99 9.67 -2.65 19.56
C LEU A 99 9.32 -3.92 20.31
N SER A 100 10.29 -4.79 20.62
CA SER A 100 10.04 -6.10 21.22
C SER A 100 9.44 -6.06 22.61
N VAL A 101 9.48 -4.93 23.28
CA VAL A 101 8.94 -4.71 24.64
C VAL A 101 7.70 -3.85 24.67
N LEU A 102 7.12 -3.54 23.51
CA LEU A 102 6.00 -2.65 23.34
C LEU A 102 4.77 -3.39 22.78
N PRO A 103 3.55 -2.95 23.11
CA PRO A 103 2.34 -3.50 22.52
C PRO A 103 2.25 -3.09 21.04
N LEU A 104 2.05 -4.05 20.13
CA LEU A 104 2.11 -3.85 18.70
C LEU A 104 0.79 -4.15 17.98
N ILE A 105 0.54 -3.39 16.93
CA ILE A 105 -0.44 -3.68 15.88
C ILE A 105 0.34 -4.06 14.63
N LEU A 106 0.11 -5.26 14.11
CA LEU A 106 0.77 -5.75 12.91
C LEU A 106 -0.18 -5.80 11.71
N PRO A 107 0.35 -5.72 10.48
CA PRO A 107 -0.40 -6.01 9.28
C PRO A 107 -0.98 -7.42 9.29
N ARG A 108 -2.21 -7.57 8.77
CA ARG A 108 -2.92 -8.85 8.77
C ARG A 108 -2.44 -9.81 7.69
N ARG A 109 -1.87 -9.32 6.59
CA ARG A 109 -1.45 -10.14 5.46
C ARG A 109 -0.32 -11.11 5.86
N MET A 110 -0.50 -12.40 5.61
CA MET A 110 0.46 -13.43 6.02
C MET A 110 1.84 -13.26 5.35
N ASN A 111 1.89 -12.91 4.07
CA ASN A 111 3.17 -12.68 3.38
C ASN A 111 3.94 -11.51 3.99
N VAL A 112 3.23 -10.46 4.39
CA VAL A 112 3.83 -9.30 5.09
C VAL A 112 4.28 -9.71 6.49
N GLN A 113 3.50 -10.51 7.21
CA GLN A 113 3.90 -11.03 8.53
C GLN A 113 5.18 -11.86 8.45
N SER A 114 5.37 -12.63 7.37
CA SER A 114 6.61 -13.40 7.16
C SER A 114 7.83 -12.49 6.97
N GLU A 115 7.67 -11.38 6.26
CA GLU A 115 8.75 -10.37 6.11
C GLU A 115 9.05 -9.69 7.45
N LEU A 116 8.02 -9.33 8.21
CA LEU A 116 8.17 -8.75 9.54
C LEU A 116 8.81 -9.75 10.52
N ALA A 117 8.43 -11.02 10.46
CA ALA A 117 9.06 -12.06 11.28
C ALA A 117 10.57 -12.16 11.00
N SER A 118 10.96 -12.12 9.73
CA SER A 118 12.38 -12.07 9.35
C SER A 118 13.08 -10.81 9.87
N TRP A 119 12.43 -9.66 9.80
CA TRP A 119 12.98 -8.40 10.28
C TRP A 119 13.16 -8.37 11.80
N PHE A 120 12.16 -8.88 12.56
CA PHE A 120 12.26 -8.98 14.02
C PHE A 120 13.25 -10.05 14.49
N GLY A 121 13.50 -11.08 13.67
CA GLY A 121 14.40 -12.19 13.99
C GLY A 121 14.02 -12.87 15.32
N ASN A 122 14.97 -13.00 16.21
CA ASN A 122 14.78 -13.67 17.51
C ASN A 122 13.77 -12.98 18.46
N TYR A 123 13.35 -11.78 18.15
CA TYR A 123 12.35 -11.05 18.94
C TYR A 123 10.92 -11.42 18.56
N TYR A 124 10.68 -11.98 17.37
CA TYR A 124 9.34 -12.16 16.82
C TYR A 124 8.42 -12.97 17.72
N GLU A 125 8.90 -14.11 18.22
CA GLU A 125 8.13 -15.01 19.08
C GLU A 125 7.76 -14.41 20.46
N LYS A 126 8.39 -13.30 20.83
CA LYS A 126 8.20 -12.63 22.12
C LYS A 126 7.38 -11.35 22.01
N LEU A 127 6.92 -11.01 20.81
CA LEU A 127 6.18 -9.77 20.58
C LEU A 127 4.81 -9.80 21.29
N ASP A 128 4.46 -8.69 21.90
CA ASP A 128 3.12 -8.45 22.41
C ASP A 128 2.25 -7.89 21.28
N ILE A 129 1.62 -8.79 20.51
CA ILE A 129 0.73 -8.42 19.40
C ILE A 129 -0.69 -8.26 19.95
N VAL A 130 -1.11 -7.01 20.13
CA VAL A 130 -2.44 -6.68 20.68
C VAL A 130 -3.53 -7.04 19.68
N PHE A 131 -3.35 -6.70 18.39
CA PHE A 131 -4.22 -7.11 17.29
C PHE A 131 -3.54 -6.93 15.94
N THR A 132 -4.19 -7.44 14.89
CA THR A 132 -3.78 -7.23 13.50
C THR A 132 -4.79 -6.34 12.78
N SER A 133 -4.33 -5.56 11.81
CA SER A 133 -5.18 -4.69 10.99
C SER A 133 -4.89 -4.88 9.50
N ASN A 134 -5.91 -4.74 8.67
CA ASN A 134 -5.74 -4.82 7.23
C ASN A 134 -5.33 -3.48 6.61
N LEU A 135 -5.84 -2.37 7.11
CA LEU A 135 -5.53 -1.00 6.65
C LEU A 135 -5.06 -0.13 7.83
N SER A 136 -4.37 0.96 7.50
CA SER A 136 -3.63 1.75 8.49
C SER A 136 -4.50 2.76 9.24
N THR A 137 -5.61 3.22 8.65
CA THR A 137 -6.42 4.32 9.22
C THR A 137 -6.97 3.98 10.62
N ASN A 138 -7.57 2.80 10.81
CA ASN A 138 -8.07 2.39 12.13
C ASN A 138 -6.92 2.13 13.11
N SER A 139 -5.79 1.62 12.64
CA SER A 139 -4.59 1.47 13.48
C SER A 139 -4.11 2.82 14.02
N ALA A 140 -4.15 3.88 13.20
CA ALA A 140 -3.79 5.23 13.63
C ALA A 140 -4.70 5.76 14.75
N ILE A 141 -6.00 5.47 14.67
CA ILE A 141 -6.96 5.82 15.73
C ILE A 141 -6.58 5.14 17.05
N MET A 142 -6.25 3.85 17.00
CA MET A 142 -5.84 3.07 18.18
C MET A 142 -4.51 3.55 18.74
N VAL A 143 -3.55 3.90 17.90
CA VAL A 143 -2.27 4.49 18.30
C VAL A 143 -2.49 5.85 18.97
N ASN A 144 -3.32 6.72 18.38
CA ASN A 144 -3.64 8.01 18.97
C ASN A 144 -4.33 7.87 20.35
N GLY A 145 -5.12 6.81 20.54
CA GLY A 145 -5.72 6.43 21.82
C GLY A 145 -4.73 5.86 22.85
N GLY A 146 -3.46 5.66 22.47
CA GLY A 146 -2.41 5.15 23.36
C GLY A 146 -2.45 3.63 23.58
N LEU A 147 -3.17 2.88 22.74
CA LEU A 147 -3.33 1.44 22.92
C LEU A 147 -2.08 0.65 22.54
N ALA A 148 -1.43 1.00 21.41
CA ALA A 148 -0.28 0.27 20.89
C ALA A 148 0.49 1.08 19.84
N TYR A 149 1.59 0.52 19.35
CA TYR A 149 2.38 1.03 18.22
C TYR A 149 2.03 0.23 16.97
N SER A 150 1.99 0.86 15.81
CA SER A 150 1.58 0.16 14.58
C SER A 150 2.67 0.18 13.53
N LEU A 151 2.95 -0.98 12.92
CA LEU A 151 3.79 -1.09 11.75
C LEU A 151 2.95 -0.85 10.50
N VAL A 152 3.29 0.18 9.74
CA VAL A 152 2.53 0.65 8.58
C VAL A 152 3.46 1.09 7.45
N ILE A 153 2.91 1.26 6.25
CA ILE A 153 3.62 1.87 5.12
C ILE A 153 3.62 3.40 5.28
N GLU A 154 4.77 4.04 5.11
CA GLU A 154 4.95 5.49 5.24
C GLU A 154 3.97 6.28 4.37
N GLY A 155 3.70 5.81 3.14
CA GLY A 155 2.76 6.43 2.22
C GLY A 155 1.33 6.56 2.76
N ALA A 156 0.92 5.68 3.67
CA ALA A 156 -0.39 5.71 4.31
C ALA A 156 -0.55 6.85 5.33
N VAL A 157 0.56 7.35 5.89
CA VAL A 157 0.54 8.29 7.01
C VAL A 157 0.82 9.74 6.60
N SER A 158 1.18 10.00 5.36
CA SER A 158 1.62 11.31 4.88
C SER A 158 0.58 12.43 5.01
N PHE A 159 -0.71 12.07 5.06
CA PHE A 159 -1.83 13.02 5.16
C PHE A 159 -2.45 13.09 6.55
N TRP A 160 -1.90 12.38 7.53
CA TRP A 160 -2.42 12.41 8.89
C TRP A 160 -1.85 13.58 9.68
N ASN A 161 -2.58 13.97 10.74
CA ASN A 161 -2.17 15.07 11.61
C ASN A 161 -0.95 14.66 12.44
N GLN A 162 0.22 15.16 12.07
CA GLN A 162 1.51 14.86 12.72
C GLN A 162 1.60 15.41 14.14
N SER A 163 0.69 16.29 14.58
CA SER A 163 0.62 16.73 15.97
C SER A 163 -0.01 15.70 16.91
N LYS A 164 -0.73 14.71 16.36
CA LYS A 164 -1.38 13.64 17.12
C LYS A 164 -0.63 12.33 17.04
N VAL A 165 -0.27 11.92 15.82
CA VAL A 165 0.50 10.71 15.57
C VAL A 165 1.70 11.04 14.70
N THR A 166 2.81 10.40 14.95
CA THR A 166 4.03 10.53 14.16
C THR A 166 4.62 9.16 13.87
N PHE A 167 5.63 9.09 13.05
CA PHE A 167 6.28 7.83 12.71
C PHE A 167 7.79 7.94 12.71
N ARG A 168 8.46 6.78 12.79
CA ARG A 168 9.91 6.66 12.63
C ARG A 168 10.24 5.51 11.72
N PRO A 169 11.28 5.65 10.88
CA PRO A 169 11.79 4.57 10.04
C PRO A 169 12.29 3.41 10.91
N LEU A 170 12.21 2.20 10.36
CA LEU A 170 12.79 1.01 10.96
C LEU A 170 14.30 0.95 10.71
N ASP A 171 15.04 0.36 11.65
CA ASP A 171 16.46 0.07 11.52
C ASP A 171 16.75 -1.40 11.88
N PRO A 172 17.28 -2.22 10.94
CA PRO A 172 17.57 -1.87 9.54
C PRO A 172 16.31 -1.51 8.74
N PRO A 173 16.43 -0.69 7.67
CA PRO A 173 15.28 -0.32 6.84
C PRO A 173 14.58 -1.55 6.26
N LEU A 174 13.24 -1.55 6.35
CA LEU A 174 12.40 -2.53 5.68
C LEU A 174 11.60 -1.82 4.59
N THR A 175 11.77 -2.28 3.36
CA THR A 175 11.10 -1.69 2.18
C THR A 175 10.40 -2.78 1.38
N ALA A 176 9.35 -2.37 0.68
CA ALA A 176 8.67 -3.17 -0.32
C ALA A 176 8.59 -2.42 -1.65
N THR A 177 8.14 -3.08 -2.67
CA THR A 177 7.83 -2.52 -3.98
C THR A 177 6.32 -2.57 -4.22
N SER A 178 5.86 -1.88 -5.25
CA SER A 178 4.46 -1.91 -5.68
C SER A 178 4.37 -2.14 -7.18
N VAL A 179 3.27 -2.73 -7.61
CA VAL A 179 2.99 -3.04 -9.01
C VAL A 179 1.64 -2.50 -9.43
N LEU A 180 1.56 -2.00 -10.66
CA LEU A 180 0.30 -1.83 -11.39
C LEU A 180 0.04 -3.11 -12.19
N ALA A 181 -1.11 -3.72 -11.99
CA ALA A 181 -1.44 -5.02 -12.52
C ALA A 181 -2.84 -5.08 -13.10
N TRP A 182 -3.04 -5.96 -14.09
CA TRP A 182 -4.33 -6.31 -14.66
C TRP A 182 -4.32 -7.78 -15.08
N LYS A 183 -5.49 -8.39 -15.07
CA LYS A 183 -5.60 -9.84 -15.32
C LYS A 183 -5.30 -10.16 -16.78
N ARG A 184 -4.44 -11.14 -17.03
CA ARG A 184 -4.08 -11.61 -18.36
C ARG A 184 -5.28 -12.25 -19.04
N GLY A 185 -5.50 -11.91 -20.32
CA GLY A 185 -6.56 -12.51 -21.12
C GLY A 185 -8.00 -12.10 -20.73
N GLN A 186 -8.18 -11.14 -19.82
CA GLN A 186 -9.51 -10.62 -19.51
C GLN A 186 -10.00 -9.70 -20.64
N PRO A 187 -11.27 -9.85 -21.07
CA PRO A 187 -11.88 -8.92 -22.01
C PRO A 187 -12.20 -7.59 -21.31
N PHE A 188 -11.34 -6.59 -21.49
CA PHE A 188 -11.55 -5.27 -20.96
C PHE A 188 -12.45 -4.39 -21.85
N SER A 189 -13.11 -3.41 -21.25
CA SER A 189 -13.77 -2.35 -21.99
C SER A 189 -12.78 -1.56 -22.84
N LEU A 190 -13.29 -0.83 -23.85
CA LEU A 190 -12.45 0.05 -24.66
C LEU A 190 -11.77 1.12 -23.79
N ALA A 191 -12.47 1.65 -22.77
CA ALA A 191 -11.93 2.63 -21.84
C ALA A 191 -10.75 2.05 -21.06
N THR A 192 -10.91 0.86 -20.45
CA THR A 192 -9.86 0.18 -19.70
C THR A 192 -8.67 -0.18 -20.59
N THR A 193 -8.90 -0.71 -21.79
CA THR A 193 -7.83 -1.02 -22.74
C THR A 193 -7.01 0.22 -23.11
N LYS A 194 -7.67 1.36 -23.38
CA LYS A 194 -7.00 2.63 -23.67
C LYS A 194 -6.25 3.16 -22.44
N PHE A 195 -6.79 2.96 -21.25
CA PHE A 195 -6.14 3.39 -20.02
C PHE A 195 -4.89 2.58 -19.69
N ILE A 196 -4.91 1.25 -19.89
CA ILE A 196 -3.72 0.40 -19.74
C ILE A 196 -2.62 0.85 -20.71
N LYS A 197 -2.96 1.12 -21.98
CA LYS A 197 -2.00 1.66 -22.94
C LYS A 197 -1.46 3.03 -22.50
N HIS A 198 -2.33 3.91 -21.97
CA HIS A 198 -1.93 5.20 -21.47
C HIS A 198 -0.97 5.10 -20.27
N ILE A 199 -1.23 4.18 -19.33
CA ILE A 199 -0.32 3.90 -18.19
C ILE A 199 1.06 3.47 -18.70
N LYS A 200 1.13 2.52 -19.66
CA LYS A 200 2.40 2.06 -20.22
C LYS A 200 3.20 3.21 -20.85
N CYS A 201 2.53 4.05 -21.61
CA CYS A 201 3.14 5.24 -22.23
C CYS A 201 3.59 6.27 -21.17
N PHE A 202 2.73 6.55 -20.19
CA PHE A 202 3.02 7.50 -19.10
C PHE A 202 4.25 7.09 -18.27
N LEU A 203 4.42 5.78 -18.07
CA LEU A 203 5.56 5.21 -17.35
C LEU A 203 6.80 4.94 -18.25
N GLY A 204 6.75 5.32 -19.52
CA GLY A 204 7.87 5.18 -20.46
C GLY A 204 8.13 3.75 -20.92
N MET A 205 7.16 2.85 -20.78
CA MET A 205 7.27 1.44 -21.19
C MET A 205 7.04 1.24 -22.70
N ASP A 206 6.16 2.05 -23.29
CA ASP A 206 5.89 2.09 -24.73
C ASP A 206 6.35 3.45 -25.27
N LYS A 207 7.17 3.45 -26.33
CA LYS A 207 7.39 4.67 -27.12
C LYS A 207 6.08 5.01 -27.83
N PRO A 208 5.75 6.32 -27.98
CA PRO A 208 4.54 6.74 -28.68
C PRO A 208 4.46 6.27 -30.14
#